data_ffbbeeb4b1609c363a1280466f5ee936
#
_entry.id   ffbbeeb4b1609c363a1280466f5ee936
#
_cell.length_a   1.000
_cell.length_b   1.000
_cell.length_c   1.000
_cell.angle_alpha   90.00
_cell.angle_beta   90.00
_cell.angle_gamma   90.00
#
_symmetry.space_group_name_H-M   'P 1'
#
loop_
_entity.id
_entity.type
_entity.pdbx_description
1 polymer ?
#
loop_
_entity_poly.entity_id
_entity_poly.type
_entity_poly.pdbx_seq_one_letter_code
_entity_poly.pdbx_strand_id
1 'polypeptide(L)'
;ENMGSIIRIAAGFGATAVLTGQGSCDPFSRRALRVSMGNTFCLPVIESGTDLAATLRQLREQHSFELFATLLDESAEPLHQARPSGNCALLFGHEDSGLTSEWTSLCDRRITIPMHGDTDSLNVAVAAGIFLHHFANVR
;
A
#
# COMPACT_ATOMS: atom_id res chain seq x y z
N GLU A 1 5.97 11.10 8.74
CA GLU A 1 6.26 10.00 9.68
C GLU A 1 5.80 8.65 9.12
N ASN A 2 4.54 8.56 8.68
CA ASN A 2 4.01 7.34 8.09
C ASN A 2 4.76 6.94 6.83
N MET A 3 5.14 7.89 5.99
CA MET A 3 5.89 7.60 4.76
C MET A 3 7.19 6.85 5.05
N GLY A 4 7.98 7.34 6.00
CA GLY A 4 9.23 6.68 6.37
C GLY A 4 8.99 5.29 6.98
N SER A 5 7.97 5.16 7.83
CA SER A 5 7.61 3.89 8.44
C SER A 5 7.17 2.86 7.39
N ILE A 6 6.35 3.28 6.43
CA ILE A 6 5.88 2.41 5.35
C ILE A 6 7.06 1.92 4.50
N ILE A 7 7.98 2.81 4.14
CA ILE A 7 9.17 2.46 3.37
C ILE A 7 10.01 1.43 4.13
N ARG A 8 10.22 1.65 5.42
CA ARG A 8 10.97 0.71 6.27
C ARG A 8 10.30 -0.66 6.33
N ILE A 9 8.99 -0.68 6.52
CA ILE A 9 8.21 -1.92 6.57
C ILE A 9 8.23 -2.64 5.22
N ALA A 10 8.05 -1.89 4.13
CA ALA A 10 8.07 -2.44 2.78
C ALA A 10 9.43 -3.10 2.48
N ALA A 11 10.52 -2.43 2.81
CA ALA A 11 11.85 -3.00 2.66
C ALA A 11 12.02 -4.26 3.50
N GLY A 12 11.55 -4.24 4.74
CA GLY A 12 11.66 -5.38 5.66
C GLY A 12 10.89 -6.61 5.20
N PHE A 13 9.79 -6.44 4.51
CA PHE A 13 8.98 -7.56 4.00
C PHE A 13 9.22 -7.87 2.51
N GLY A 14 10.26 -7.31 1.92
CA GLY A 14 10.70 -7.68 0.59
C GLY A 14 9.87 -7.11 -0.56
N ALA A 15 9.21 -5.97 -0.35
CA ALA A 15 8.59 -5.25 -1.45
C ALA A 15 9.65 -4.84 -2.47
N THR A 16 9.29 -4.82 -3.76
CA THR A 16 10.24 -4.48 -4.82
C THR A 16 10.32 -2.98 -5.08
N ALA A 17 9.28 -2.24 -4.74
CA ALA A 17 9.26 -0.78 -4.90
C ALA A 17 8.12 -0.17 -4.08
N VAL A 18 8.23 1.13 -3.86
CA VAL A 18 7.14 1.96 -3.33
C VAL A 18 6.85 3.05 -4.36
N LEU A 19 5.59 3.20 -4.71
CA LEU A 19 5.13 4.24 -5.60
C LEU A 19 4.33 5.27 -4.80
N THR A 20 4.62 6.54 -5.02
CA THR A 20 3.88 7.63 -4.37
C THR A 20 3.11 8.43 -5.42
N GLY A 21 1.91 8.85 -5.04
CA GLY A 21 1.05 9.66 -5.89
C GLY A 21 0.98 11.11 -5.45
N GLN A 22 0.15 11.87 -6.13
CA GLN A 22 -0.10 13.27 -5.81
C GLN A 22 -0.70 13.37 -4.39
N GLY A 23 -0.19 14.30 -3.61
CA GLY A 23 -0.63 14.51 -2.24
C GLY A 23 0.08 13.64 -1.21
N SER A 24 0.93 12.71 -1.64
CA SER A 24 1.78 11.95 -0.74
C SER A 24 2.85 12.84 -0.12
N CYS A 25 3.26 12.52 1.10
CA CYS A 25 4.40 13.20 1.71
C CYS A 25 5.68 12.89 0.93
N ASP A 26 6.63 13.82 0.97
CA ASP A 26 7.92 13.64 0.31
C ASP A 26 8.70 12.49 0.97
N PRO A 27 8.97 11.39 0.25
CA PRO A 27 9.71 10.25 0.79
C PRO A 27 11.18 10.56 1.08
N PHE A 28 11.71 11.65 0.50
CA PHE A 28 13.08 12.10 0.69
C PHE A 28 13.21 13.25 1.67
N SER A 29 12.12 13.62 2.37
CA SER A 29 12.20 14.60 3.44
C SER A 29 13.11 14.10 4.56
N ARG A 30 13.71 15.04 5.30
CA ARG A 30 14.59 14.69 6.42
C ARG A 30 13.89 13.74 7.40
N ARG A 31 12.62 13.98 7.68
CA ARG A 31 11.84 13.15 8.60
C ARG A 31 11.62 11.74 8.06
N ALA A 32 11.23 11.63 6.79
CA ALA A 32 11.01 10.34 6.15
C ALA A 32 12.33 9.53 6.10
N LEU A 33 13.42 10.15 5.74
CA LEU A 33 14.73 9.50 5.70
C LEU A 33 15.13 8.96 7.06
N ARG A 34 14.92 9.75 8.12
CA ARG A 34 15.25 9.34 9.48
C ARG A 34 14.37 8.19 9.95
N VAL A 35 13.05 8.30 9.76
CA VAL A 35 12.09 7.28 10.19
C VAL A 35 12.26 5.98 9.42
N SER A 36 12.59 6.07 8.13
CA SER A 36 12.87 4.88 7.30
C SER A 36 14.19 4.21 7.65
N MET A 37 15.02 4.83 8.49
CA MET A 37 16.36 4.34 8.81
C MET A 37 17.24 4.14 7.57
N GLY A 38 17.07 5.05 6.57
CA GLY A 38 17.83 5.02 5.33
C GLY A 38 17.29 4.05 4.27
N ASN A 39 16.21 3.32 4.54
CA ASN A 39 15.65 2.37 3.58
C ASN A 39 15.10 3.05 2.32
N THR A 40 14.84 4.36 2.36
CA THR A 40 14.46 5.13 1.17
C THR A 40 15.53 5.04 0.07
N PHE A 41 16.79 4.80 0.43
CA PHE A 41 17.87 4.62 -0.54
C PHE A 41 18.13 3.15 -0.91
N CYS A 42 17.55 2.21 -0.16
CA CYS A 42 17.76 0.77 -0.38
C CYS A 42 16.64 0.14 -1.21
N LEU A 43 15.46 0.72 -1.17
CA LEU A 43 14.27 0.27 -1.89
C LEU A 43 13.91 1.33 -2.93
N PRO A 44 13.68 0.96 -4.21
CA PRO A 44 13.21 1.93 -5.20
C PRO A 44 11.94 2.64 -4.74
N VAL A 45 12.00 3.95 -4.65
CA VAL A 45 10.86 4.80 -4.33
C VAL A 45 10.61 5.71 -5.53
N ILE A 46 9.48 5.52 -6.18
CA ILE A 46 9.14 6.17 -7.43
C ILE A 46 8.03 7.19 -7.18
N GLU A 47 8.34 8.46 -7.40
CA GLU A 47 7.36 9.53 -7.27
C GLU A 47 6.62 9.67 -8.60
N SER A 48 5.38 9.19 -8.64
CA SER A 48 4.56 9.16 -9.86
C SER A 48 3.62 10.37 -9.98
N GLY A 49 3.41 11.11 -8.89
CA GLY A 49 2.57 12.30 -8.93
C GLY A 49 1.19 12.03 -9.53
N THR A 50 0.81 12.81 -10.53
CA THR A 50 -0.48 12.68 -11.24
C THR A 50 -0.52 11.48 -12.19
N ASP A 51 0.63 10.85 -12.47
CA ASP A 51 0.71 9.70 -13.39
C ASP A 51 0.53 8.35 -12.70
N LEU A 52 0.30 8.32 -11.39
CA LEU A 52 0.21 7.07 -10.63
C LEU A 52 -0.87 6.14 -11.17
N ALA A 53 -2.06 6.67 -11.48
CA ALA A 53 -3.16 5.85 -12.01
C ALA A 53 -2.78 5.21 -13.35
N ALA A 54 -2.14 5.97 -14.24
CA ALA A 54 -1.67 5.45 -15.53
C ALA A 54 -0.60 4.36 -15.33
N THR A 55 0.33 4.57 -14.40
CA THR A 55 1.37 3.60 -14.07
C THR A 55 0.76 2.30 -13.54
N LEU A 56 -0.23 2.39 -12.66
CA LEU A 56 -0.90 1.21 -12.10
C LEU A 56 -1.68 0.45 -13.18
N ARG A 57 -2.37 1.16 -14.08
CA ARG A 57 -3.05 0.51 -15.22
C ARG A 57 -2.06 -0.23 -16.10
N GLN A 58 -0.91 0.36 -16.37
CA GLN A 58 0.14 -0.27 -17.15
C GLN A 58 0.67 -1.53 -16.47
N LEU A 59 0.90 -1.51 -15.17
CA LEU A 59 1.32 -2.68 -14.42
C LEU A 59 0.30 -3.79 -14.52
N ARG A 60 -0.99 -3.46 -14.39
CA ARG A 60 -2.06 -4.43 -14.47
C ARG A 60 -2.21 -5.02 -15.87
N GLU A 61 -2.25 -4.17 -16.89
CA GLU A 61 -2.56 -4.58 -18.27
C GLU A 61 -1.37 -5.17 -19.01
N GLN A 62 -0.16 -4.66 -18.78
CA GLN A 62 1.02 -5.07 -19.52
C GLN A 62 1.94 -6.02 -18.76
N HIS A 63 1.86 -6.03 -17.44
CA HIS A 63 2.74 -6.83 -16.58
C HIS A 63 2.00 -7.79 -15.66
N SER A 64 0.70 -7.93 -15.82
CA SER A 64 -0.14 -8.87 -15.09
C SER A 64 -0.09 -8.70 -13.57
N PHE A 65 0.07 -7.46 -13.09
CA PHE A 65 -0.04 -7.17 -11.66
C PHE A 65 -1.50 -7.23 -11.23
N GLU A 66 -1.73 -7.83 -10.08
CA GLU A 66 -3.01 -7.80 -9.41
C GLU A 66 -3.02 -6.62 -8.43
N LEU A 67 -4.01 -5.75 -8.54
CA LEU A 67 -4.10 -4.54 -7.71
C LEU A 67 -5.10 -4.76 -6.58
N PHE A 68 -4.66 -4.57 -5.36
CA PHE A 68 -5.48 -4.71 -4.16
C PHE A 68 -5.72 -3.35 -3.51
N ALA A 69 -6.99 -3.00 -3.33
CA ALA A 69 -7.36 -1.83 -2.54
C ALA A 69 -7.47 -2.25 -1.07
N THR A 70 -6.77 -1.55 -0.18
CA THR A 70 -6.89 -1.78 1.26
C THR A 70 -7.95 -0.85 1.81
N LEU A 71 -8.96 -1.40 2.44
CA LEU A 71 -10.16 -0.66 2.85
C LEU A 71 -10.59 -0.99 4.27
N LEU A 72 -11.39 -0.10 4.84
CA LEU A 72 -12.15 -0.31 6.06
C LEU A 72 -13.60 -0.59 5.66
N ASP A 73 -13.86 -1.75 5.12
CA ASP A 73 -15.17 -2.11 4.58
C ASP A 73 -15.43 -3.58 4.92
N GLU A 74 -16.45 -3.82 5.74
CA GLU A 74 -16.82 -5.16 6.15
C GLU A 74 -17.21 -6.06 4.97
N SER A 75 -17.63 -5.47 3.84
CA SER A 75 -17.96 -6.22 2.63
C SER A 75 -16.73 -6.61 1.82
N ALA A 76 -15.56 -6.05 2.12
CA ALA A 76 -14.33 -6.41 1.45
C ALA A 76 -13.84 -7.80 1.91
N GLU A 77 -12.99 -8.41 1.08
CA GLU A 77 -12.41 -9.72 1.40
C GLU A 77 -11.52 -9.62 2.65
N PRO A 78 -11.71 -10.48 3.66
CA PRO A 78 -10.82 -10.50 4.82
C PRO A 78 -9.38 -10.83 4.42
N LEU A 79 -8.43 -10.10 4.97
CA LEU A 79 -7.01 -10.25 4.63
C LEU A 79 -6.53 -11.70 4.78
N HIS A 80 -6.94 -12.39 5.83
CA HIS A 80 -6.48 -13.76 6.09
C HIS A 80 -6.90 -14.76 5.02
N GLN A 81 -7.88 -14.41 4.17
CA GLN A 81 -8.32 -15.23 3.04
C GLN A 81 -7.71 -14.79 1.71
N ALA A 82 -7.07 -13.62 1.67
CA ALA A 82 -6.54 -13.07 0.44
C ALA A 82 -5.22 -13.74 0.05
N ARG A 83 -5.13 -14.15 -1.22
CA ARG A 83 -3.90 -14.69 -1.78
C ARG A 83 -3.68 -14.10 -3.16
N PRO A 84 -2.48 -13.58 -3.46
CA PRO A 84 -2.20 -13.05 -4.78
C PRO A 84 -2.02 -14.20 -5.77
N SER A 85 -2.44 -13.97 -7.02
CA SER A 85 -2.24 -14.93 -8.10
C SER A 85 -0.86 -14.83 -8.75
N GLY A 86 -0.10 -13.80 -8.43
CA GLY A 86 1.23 -13.53 -8.98
C GLY A 86 1.77 -12.23 -8.42
N ASN A 87 2.39 -11.43 -9.27
CA ASN A 87 2.84 -10.10 -8.85
C ASN A 87 1.64 -9.24 -8.45
N CYS A 88 1.79 -8.48 -7.38
CA CYS A 88 0.69 -7.67 -6.88
C CYS A 88 1.18 -6.31 -6.36
N ALA A 89 0.25 -5.37 -6.29
CA ALA A 89 0.46 -4.08 -5.68
C ALA A 89 -0.65 -3.82 -4.66
N LEU A 90 -0.28 -3.29 -3.51
CA LEU A 90 -1.21 -2.90 -2.46
C LEU A 90 -1.36 -1.39 -2.47
N LEU A 91 -2.59 -0.90 -2.55
CA LEU A 91 -2.89 0.52 -2.53
C LEU A 91 -3.37 0.94 -1.15
N PHE A 92 -2.72 1.96 -0.60
CA PHE A 92 -3.09 2.56 0.68
C PHE A 92 -3.58 3.98 0.45
N GLY A 93 -4.69 4.34 1.10
CA GLY A 93 -5.28 5.65 0.98
C GLY A 93 -4.74 6.66 1.97
N HIS A 94 -5.29 7.85 1.90
CA HIS A 94 -5.01 8.92 2.85
C HIS A 94 -5.54 8.56 4.24
N GLU A 95 -4.88 9.02 5.30
CA GLU A 95 -5.26 8.72 6.68
C GLU A 95 -6.71 9.09 7.00
N ASP A 96 -7.14 10.25 6.53
CA ASP A 96 -8.47 10.78 6.87
C ASP A 96 -9.56 10.27 5.94
N SER A 97 -9.29 10.18 4.65
CA SER A 97 -10.31 9.90 3.63
C SER A 97 -10.21 8.50 3.02
N GLY A 98 -9.12 7.77 3.28
CA GLY A 98 -8.90 6.47 2.67
C GLY A 98 -8.73 6.55 1.15
N LEU A 99 -8.98 5.44 0.48
CA LEU A 99 -8.99 5.38 -0.98
C LEU A 99 -10.34 5.85 -1.51
N THR A 100 -10.33 6.76 -2.47
CA THR A 100 -11.55 7.19 -3.14
C THR A 100 -12.09 6.10 -4.05
N SER A 101 -13.35 6.23 -4.47
CA SER A 101 -13.98 5.28 -5.39
C SER A 101 -13.24 5.18 -6.73
N GLU A 102 -12.59 6.26 -7.14
CA GLU A 102 -11.75 6.30 -8.34
C GLU A 102 -10.60 5.30 -8.24
N TRP A 103 -9.90 5.29 -7.10
CA TRP A 103 -8.80 4.35 -6.86
C TRP A 103 -9.29 2.92 -6.67
N THR A 104 -10.38 2.71 -5.92
CA THR A 104 -10.91 1.37 -5.70
C THR A 104 -11.44 0.74 -6.99
N SER A 105 -11.98 1.55 -7.90
CA SER A 105 -12.44 1.08 -9.22
C SER A 105 -11.29 0.59 -10.11
N LEU A 106 -10.09 1.11 -9.89
CA LEU A 106 -8.90 0.67 -10.61
C LEU A 106 -8.41 -0.70 -10.15
N CYS A 107 -8.70 -1.08 -8.92
CA CYS A 107 -8.20 -2.30 -8.31
C CYS A 107 -9.02 -3.52 -8.70
N ASP A 108 -8.35 -4.67 -8.72
CA ASP A 108 -8.96 -5.97 -9.03
C ASP A 108 -9.70 -6.53 -7.82
N ARG A 109 -9.18 -6.30 -6.63
CA ARG A 109 -9.75 -6.84 -5.39
C ARG A 109 -9.71 -5.80 -4.28
N ARG A 110 -10.65 -5.94 -3.35
CA ARG A 110 -10.74 -5.12 -2.13
C ARG A 110 -10.49 -6.02 -0.94
N ILE A 111 -9.57 -5.62 -0.08
CA ILE A 111 -9.20 -6.40 1.11
C ILE A 111 -9.27 -5.54 2.35
N THR A 112 -9.57 -6.16 3.48
CA THR A 112 -9.71 -5.48 4.76
C THR A 112 -9.10 -6.30 5.89
N ILE A 113 -8.64 -5.59 6.91
CA ILE A 113 -8.29 -6.20 8.19
C ILE A 113 -9.56 -6.21 9.03
N PRO A 114 -10.15 -7.37 9.35
CA PRO A 114 -11.34 -7.40 10.20
C PRO A 114 -11.04 -6.82 11.58
N MET A 115 -11.90 -5.91 12.03
CA MET A 115 -11.74 -5.24 13.31
C MET A 115 -12.90 -5.60 14.24
N HIS A 116 -12.64 -5.53 15.52
CA HIS A 116 -13.64 -5.83 16.56
C HIS A 116 -14.15 -4.54 17.20
N GLY A 117 -15.41 -4.55 17.60
CA GLY A 117 -16.05 -3.45 18.32
C GLY A 117 -16.18 -2.20 17.45
N ASP A 118 -16.05 -1.07 18.09
CA ASP A 118 -16.22 0.25 17.44
C ASP A 118 -14.89 0.84 16.93
N THR A 119 -13.85 0.03 16.85
CA THR A 119 -12.57 0.48 16.31
C THR A 119 -12.68 0.67 14.82
N ASP A 120 -12.60 1.92 14.38
CA ASP A 120 -12.85 2.28 12.99
C ASP A 120 -11.64 2.08 12.10
N SER A 121 -10.43 2.34 12.61
CA SER A 121 -9.25 2.31 11.76
C SER A 121 -7.97 2.07 12.54
N LEU A 122 -6.93 1.68 11.81
CA LEU A 122 -5.56 1.61 12.30
C LEU A 122 -4.75 2.73 11.63
N ASN A 123 -3.68 3.15 12.29
CA ASN A 123 -2.67 3.96 11.64
C ASN A 123 -2.23 3.29 10.34
N VAL A 124 -2.06 4.05 9.27
CA VAL A 124 -1.76 3.49 7.93
C VAL A 124 -0.45 2.70 7.91
N ALA A 125 0.56 3.11 8.66
CA ALA A 125 1.83 2.37 8.73
C ALA A 125 1.66 1.03 9.45
N VAL A 126 0.85 1.00 10.52
CA VAL A 126 0.52 -0.24 11.22
C VAL A 126 -0.25 -1.18 10.28
N ALA A 127 -1.26 -0.66 9.60
CA ALA A 127 -2.03 -1.42 8.62
C ALA A 127 -1.12 -1.96 7.51
N ALA A 128 -0.24 -1.13 6.97
CA ALA A 128 0.72 -1.56 5.95
C ALA A 128 1.58 -2.71 6.44
N GLY A 129 2.03 -2.68 7.70
CA GLY A 129 2.80 -3.76 8.28
C GLY A 129 2.04 -5.08 8.30
N ILE A 130 0.76 -5.04 8.67
CA ILE A 130 -0.09 -6.22 8.72
C ILE A 130 -0.32 -6.78 7.31
N PHE A 131 -0.69 -5.93 6.37
CA PHE A 131 -0.90 -6.33 4.97
C PHE A 131 0.38 -6.90 4.35
N LEU A 132 1.49 -6.21 4.48
CA LEU A 132 2.76 -6.63 3.88
C LEU A 132 3.29 -7.93 4.49
N HIS A 133 3.17 -8.10 5.80
CA HIS A 133 3.53 -9.35 6.45
C HIS A 133 2.72 -10.51 5.87
N HIS A 134 1.42 -10.33 5.71
CA HIS A 134 0.56 -11.37 5.14
C HIS A 134 1.00 -11.72 3.71
N PHE A 135 1.14 -10.72 2.84
CA PHE A 135 1.50 -10.95 1.44
C PHE A 135 2.90 -11.50 1.25
N ALA A 136 3.82 -11.22 2.17
CA ALA A 136 5.16 -11.81 2.15
C ALA A 136 5.16 -13.31 2.45
N ASN A 137 4.11 -13.82 3.10
CA ASN A 137 4.07 -15.19 3.62
C ASN A 137 3.04 -16.11 2.95
N VAL A 138 2.25 -15.62 1.97
CA VAL A 138 1.17 -16.42 1.34
C VAL A 138 1.37 -16.63 -0.16
N ARG A 139 2.56 -16.49 -0.64
CA ARG A 139 2.87 -16.73 -2.06
C ARG A 139 2.92 -18.21 -2.39
#